data_3a2c46b4a0ba10ae07fe8f1bb47621cc
#
_entry.id   3a2c46b4a0ba10ae07fe8f1bb47621cc
#
_cell.length_a   1.000
_cell.length_b   1.000
_cell.length_c   1.000
_cell.angle_alpha   90.00
_cell.angle_beta   90.00
_cell.angle_gamma   90.00
#
_symmetry.space_group_name_H-M   'P 1'
#
loop_
_entity.id
_entity.type
_entity.pdbx_description
1 polymer ?
#
loop_
_entity_poly.entity_id
_entity_poly.type
_entity_poly.pdbx_seq_one_letter_code
_entity_poly.pdbx_strand_id
1 'polypeptide(L)'
;MPTTPSIVPHGAEQDTYLVLEDFGRLGRAWRETDEGYTDRETLIRDLLAGEYKPVRIVVFNTAEGWSRDATVEIADELRRRYIEYDEVPASVLDFMEANRR
;
A
#
# COMPACT_ATOMS: atom_id res chain seq x y z
N MET A 1 27.39 -7.23 15.28
CA MET A 1 26.71 -7.26 14.98
C MET A 1 26.08 -7.47 14.91
N PRO A 2 26.01 -7.57 14.89
CA PRO A 2 25.21 -7.70 14.65
C PRO A 2 24.30 -7.87 14.72
N THR A 3 23.99 -7.64 15.04
CA THR A 3 23.06 -7.79 15.06
C THR A 3 22.20 -7.81 14.80
N THR A 4 22.17 -7.46 15.16
CA THR A 4 21.14 -7.42 14.68
C THR A 4 20.69 -8.09 13.83
N PRO A 5 21.01 -8.67 13.64
CA PRO A 5 20.72 -9.39 12.67
C PRO A 5 19.55 -10.17 12.61
N SER A 6 19.23 -10.63 13.44
CA SER A 6 18.17 -11.43 13.32
C SER A 6 17.15 -10.92 12.56
N ILE A 7 17.20 -9.83 12.49
CA ILE A 7 16.36 -9.21 11.81
C ILE A 7 16.46 -9.38 10.46
N VAL A 8 17.55 -9.56 10.07
CA VAL A 8 17.85 -9.56 8.74
C VAL A 8 16.98 -10.35 7.86
N PRO A 9 16.77 -11.57 8.08
CA PRO A 9 16.01 -12.35 7.14
C PRO A 9 14.64 -11.79 6.96
N HIS A 10 14.07 -11.36 8.01
CA HIS A 10 12.75 -10.79 7.86
C HIS A 10 12.81 -9.45 7.20
N GLY A 11 13.85 -8.71 7.45
CA GLY A 11 13.98 -7.42 6.82
C GLY A 11 14.04 -7.52 5.34
N ALA A 12 14.69 -8.52 4.84
CA ALA A 12 14.82 -8.67 3.41
C ALA A 12 13.52 -9.01 2.77
N GLU A 13 12.62 -9.59 3.51
CA GLU A 13 11.34 -9.96 2.97
C GLU A 13 10.26 -8.94 3.24
N GLN A 14 10.57 -7.94 4.01
CA GLN A 14 9.55 -6.98 4.39
C GLN A 14 9.63 -5.74 3.56
N ASP A 15 8.67 -5.61 2.68
CA ASP A 15 8.53 -4.41 1.91
C ASP A 15 7.68 -3.43 2.71
N THR A 16 8.00 -2.17 2.61
CA THR A 16 7.24 -1.12 3.30
C THR A 16 6.52 -0.32 2.25
N TYR A 17 5.27 -0.02 2.51
CA TYR A 17 4.45 0.73 1.58
C TYR A 17 4.21 2.15 2.05
N LEU A 18 4.25 3.08 1.11
CA LEU A 18 3.87 4.46 1.35
C LEU A 18 2.66 4.75 0.48
N VAL A 19 1.65 5.31 1.08
CA VAL A 19 0.42 5.64 0.36
C VAL A 19 0.29 7.16 0.30
N LEU A 20 0.23 7.71 -0.91
CA LEU A 20 -0.06 9.13 -1.07
C LEU A 20 -1.56 9.27 -0.96
N GLU A 21 -2.01 10.01 0.03
CA GLU A 21 -3.43 10.20 0.29
C GLU A 21 -3.88 11.59 -0.10
N ASP A 22 -5.12 11.68 -0.54
CA ASP A 22 -5.72 12.94 -0.93
C ASP A 22 -6.72 13.34 0.15
N PHE A 23 -6.44 14.44 0.82
CA PHE A 23 -7.30 14.96 1.87
C PHE A 23 -8.12 16.15 1.40
N GLY A 24 -8.35 16.26 0.11
CA GLY A 24 -9.17 17.31 -0.45
C GLY A 24 -8.53 18.68 -0.28
N ARG A 25 -9.23 19.59 0.37
CA ARG A 25 -8.72 20.94 0.52
C ARG A 25 -7.47 21.01 1.36
N LEU A 26 -7.22 20.02 2.19
CA LEU A 26 -6.03 20.00 3.00
C LEU A 26 -4.82 19.52 2.23
N GLY A 27 -5.03 19.05 0.98
CA GLY A 27 -3.93 18.65 0.14
C GLY A 27 -3.62 17.18 0.23
N ARG A 28 -2.43 16.81 -0.18
CA ARG A 28 -2.01 15.42 -0.23
C ARG A 28 -0.83 15.20 0.69
N ALA A 29 -0.73 14.00 1.21
CA ALA A 29 0.39 13.64 2.08
C ALA A 29 0.69 12.17 1.95
N TRP A 30 1.97 11.82 2.08
CA TRP A 30 2.39 10.43 2.10
C TRP A 30 2.19 9.89 3.51
N ARG A 31 1.63 8.70 3.60
CA ARG A 31 1.45 8.04 4.88
C ARG A 31 2.12 6.68 4.81
N GLU A 32 2.99 6.45 5.78
CA GLU A 32 3.68 5.19 5.86
C GLU A 32 2.75 4.17 6.50
N THR A 33 2.75 2.98 5.97
CA THR A 33 1.97 1.93 6.57
C THR A 33 2.72 1.42 7.81
N ASP A 34 2.02 0.72 8.66
CA ASP A 34 2.60 0.24 9.91
C ASP A 34 3.61 -0.83 9.59
N GLU A 35 4.87 -0.49 9.72
CA GLU A 35 5.92 -1.37 9.25
C GLU A 35 5.98 -2.69 10.00
N GLY A 36 5.43 -2.79 11.16
CA GLY A 36 5.48 -4.04 11.88
C GLY A 36 4.49 -5.05 11.38
N TYR A 37 3.49 -4.60 10.67
CA TYR A 37 2.38 -5.47 10.30
C TYR A 37 1.94 -5.39 8.88
N THR A 38 2.53 -4.51 8.10
CA THR A 38 1.99 -4.26 6.79
C THR A 38 2.69 -5.07 5.76
N ASP A 39 2.04 -6.13 5.34
CA ASP A 39 2.46 -6.82 4.15
C ASP A 39 1.45 -6.42 3.09
N ARG A 40 1.63 -6.92 1.91
CA ARG A 40 0.77 -6.56 0.80
C ARG A 40 -0.69 -6.94 1.07
N GLU A 41 -0.90 -8.08 1.70
CA GLU A 41 -2.25 -8.55 1.97
C GLU A 41 -2.98 -7.62 2.95
N THR A 42 -2.28 -7.19 3.98
CA THR A 42 -2.86 -6.27 4.95
C THR A 42 -3.18 -4.94 4.30
N LEU A 43 -2.28 -4.44 3.46
CA LEU A 43 -2.53 -3.18 2.74
C LEU A 43 -3.79 -3.29 1.90
N ILE A 44 -3.94 -4.39 1.16
CA ILE A 44 -5.12 -4.58 0.32
C ILE A 44 -6.39 -4.57 1.15
N ARG A 45 -6.38 -5.27 2.28
CA ARG A 45 -7.55 -5.30 3.14
C ARG A 45 -7.86 -3.94 3.71
N ASP A 46 -6.84 -3.19 4.12
CA ASP A 46 -7.05 -1.89 4.70
C ASP A 46 -7.58 -0.90 3.66
N LEU A 47 -7.11 -1.00 2.43
CA LEU A 47 -7.64 -0.17 1.36
C LEU A 47 -9.12 -0.45 1.14
N LEU A 48 -9.48 -1.73 1.08
CA LEU A 48 -10.87 -2.10 0.87
C LEU A 48 -11.74 -1.73 2.06
N ALA A 49 -11.16 -1.63 3.24
CA ALA A 49 -11.89 -1.23 4.43
C ALA A 49 -12.01 0.29 4.58
N GLY A 50 -11.36 1.05 3.70
CA GLY A 50 -11.49 2.49 3.75
C GLY A 50 -10.51 3.20 4.68
N GLU A 51 -9.43 2.52 5.05
CA GLU A 51 -8.44 3.11 5.95
C GLU A 51 -7.61 4.18 5.27
N TYR A 52 -7.57 4.18 3.94
CA TYR A 52 -6.78 5.13 3.17
C TYR A 52 -7.60 5.74 2.05
N LYS A 53 -7.20 6.92 1.60
CA LYS A 53 -7.79 7.56 0.43
C LYS A 53 -6.68 7.64 -0.61
N PRO A 54 -6.37 6.56 -1.27
CA PRO A 54 -5.14 6.45 -2.05
C PRO A 54 -5.16 7.19 -3.37
N VAL A 55 -4.02 7.76 -3.72
CA VAL A 55 -3.79 8.34 -5.03
C VAL A 55 -2.65 7.60 -5.70
N ARG A 56 -1.62 7.26 -4.93
CA ARG A 56 -0.46 6.56 -5.45
C ARG A 56 0.15 5.70 -4.36
N ILE A 57 0.77 4.61 -4.73
CA ILE A 57 1.37 3.69 -3.78
C ILE A 57 2.78 3.37 -4.23
N VAL A 58 3.73 3.48 -3.31
CA VAL A 58 5.12 3.15 -3.56
C VAL A 58 5.53 2.09 -2.56
N VAL A 59 6.31 1.13 -3.00
CA VAL A 59 6.84 0.11 -2.11
C VAL A 59 8.36 0.22 -2.13
N PHE A 60 8.98 0.04 -0.99
CA PHE A 60 10.42 0.05 -0.93
C PHE A 60 10.92 -1.01 0.06
N ASN A 61 12.18 -1.40 -0.15
CA ASN A 61 12.81 -2.40 0.70
C ASN A 61 14.16 -1.83 1.10
N THR A 62 14.27 -1.45 2.37
CA THR A 62 15.49 -0.81 2.84
C THR A 62 16.64 -1.80 2.97
N ALA A 63 16.32 -3.06 3.23
CA ALA A 63 17.37 -4.07 3.35
C ALA A 63 18.06 -4.31 2.02
N GLU A 64 17.32 -4.27 0.92
CA GLU A 64 17.87 -4.49 -0.40
C GLU A 64 18.13 -3.21 -1.18
N GLY A 65 17.65 -2.10 -0.67
CA GLY A 65 17.96 -0.81 -1.26
C GLY A 65 17.25 -0.47 -2.55
N TRP A 66 15.99 -0.88 -2.70
CA TRP A 66 15.23 -0.53 -3.90
C TRP A 66 13.86 0.01 -3.55
N SER A 67 13.27 0.70 -4.52
CA SER A 67 11.89 1.16 -4.39
C SER A 67 11.27 1.15 -5.79
N ARG A 68 9.95 1.09 -5.84
CA ARG A 68 9.24 1.17 -7.10
C ARG A 68 7.80 1.61 -6.88
N ASP A 69 7.20 2.08 -7.94
CA ASP A 69 5.80 2.51 -7.90
C ASP A 69 4.94 1.25 -8.03
N ALA A 70 4.09 1.02 -7.05
CA ALA A 70 3.23 -0.15 -7.03
C ALA A 70 1.77 0.21 -7.30
N THR A 71 1.50 1.44 -7.74
CA THR A 71 0.14 1.93 -7.89
C THR A 71 -0.73 1.04 -8.77
N VAL A 72 -0.24 0.73 -9.97
CA VAL A 72 -1.06 -0.04 -10.92
C VAL A 72 -1.25 -1.48 -10.46
N GLU A 73 -0.20 -2.09 -9.94
CA GLU A 73 -0.34 -3.49 -9.50
C GLU A 73 -1.27 -3.61 -8.30
N ILE A 74 -1.27 -2.64 -7.41
CA ILE A 74 -2.19 -2.67 -6.28
C ILE A 74 -3.62 -2.43 -6.78
N ALA A 75 -3.79 -1.49 -7.72
CA ALA A 75 -5.12 -1.25 -8.29
C ALA A 75 -5.66 -2.51 -8.97
N ASP A 76 -4.78 -3.24 -9.66
CA ASP A 76 -5.21 -4.49 -10.30
C ASP A 76 -5.66 -5.52 -9.27
N GLU A 77 -4.93 -5.61 -8.18
CA GLU A 77 -5.29 -6.57 -7.14
C GLU A 77 -6.61 -6.19 -6.48
N LEU A 78 -6.84 -4.90 -6.27
CA LEU A 78 -8.10 -4.44 -5.72
C LEU A 78 -9.25 -4.81 -6.64
N ARG A 79 -9.05 -4.69 -7.96
CA ARG A 79 -10.10 -5.07 -8.90
C ARG A 79 -10.43 -6.54 -8.85
N ARG A 80 -9.46 -7.36 -8.53
CA ARG A 80 -9.71 -8.80 -8.42
C ARG A 80 -10.48 -9.15 -7.17
N ARG A 81 -10.42 -8.30 -6.15
CA ARG A 81 -10.99 -8.66 -4.85
C ARG A 81 -12.24 -7.90 -4.47
N TYR A 82 -12.46 -6.75 -5.07
CA TYR A 82 -13.51 -5.87 -4.57
C TYR A 82 -14.91 -6.49 -4.69
N ILE A 83 -15.11 -7.40 -5.60
CA ILE A 83 -16.43 -7.99 -5.78
C ILE A 83 -16.83 -8.86 -4.60
N GLU A 84 -15.87 -9.21 -3.74
CA GLU A 84 -16.15 -10.01 -2.56
C GLU A 84 -16.58 -9.15 -1.39
N TYR A 85 -16.59 -7.83 -1.58
CA TYR A 85 -16.93 -6.91 -0.51
C TYR A 85 -18.27 -6.25 -0.80
N ASP A 86 -19.10 -6.13 0.25
CA ASP A 86 -20.42 -5.53 0.08
C ASP A 86 -20.34 -4.07 -0.25
N GLU A 87 -19.39 -3.38 0.38
CA GLU A 87 -19.22 -1.96 0.14
C GLU A 87 -17.76 -1.65 -0.01
N VAL A 88 -17.42 -0.88 -1.02
CA VAL A 88 -16.05 -0.44 -1.23
C VAL A 88 -16.08 1.07 -1.28
N PRO A 89 -15.20 1.75 -0.55
CA PRO A 89 -15.21 3.22 -0.51
C PRO A 89 -15.06 3.83 -1.89
N ALA A 90 -15.74 4.94 -2.11
CA ALA A 90 -15.68 5.63 -3.39
C ALA A 90 -14.26 6.01 -3.75
N SER A 91 -13.45 6.39 -2.75
CA SER A 91 -12.07 6.77 -3.02
C SER A 91 -11.26 5.61 -3.59
N VAL A 92 -11.58 4.39 -3.17
CA VAL A 92 -10.89 3.21 -3.68
C VAL A 92 -11.37 2.88 -5.09
N LEU A 93 -12.67 3.04 -5.34
CA LEU A 93 -13.19 2.84 -6.70
C LEU A 93 -12.56 3.83 -7.67
N ASP A 94 -12.42 5.08 -7.23
CA ASP A 94 -11.79 6.10 -8.05
C ASP A 94 -10.33 5.76 -8.31
N PHE A 95 -9.64 5.26 -7.30
CA PHE A 95 -8.25 4.86 -7.43
C PHE A 95 -8.10 3.74 -8.47
N MET A 96 -8.99 2.76 -8.40
CA MET A 96 -8.94 1.66 -9.35
C MET A 96 -9.19 2.14 -10.76
N GLU A 97 -10.15 3.05 -10.92
CA GLU A 97 -10.49 3.54 -12.24
C GLU A 97 -9.36 4.39 -12.82
N ALA A 98 -8.74 5.22 -12.00
CA ALA A 98 -7.67 6.10 -12.46
C ALA A 98 -6.42 5.34 -12.84
N ASN A 99 -6.26 4.11 -12.35
CA ASN A 99 -5.04 3.34 -12.56
C ASN A 99 -5.26 2.03 -13.31
N ARG A 100 -6.19 2.04 -14.22
CA ARG A 100 -6.41 0.87 -15.06
C ARG A 100 -5.29 0.74 -16.09
N ARG A 101 -4.97 -0.48 -16.43
CA ARG A 101 -3.99 -0.72 -17.47
C ARG A 101 -4.60 -0.57 -18.83
#